data_6ade3409c60eb8d2c897b748e81787cc
#
_entry.id   6ade3409c60eb8d2c897b748e81787cc
#
_cell.length_a   1.000
_cell.length_b   1.000
_cell.length_c   1.000
_cell.angle_alpha   90.00
_cell.angle_beta   90.00
_cell.angle_gamma   90.00
#
_symmetry.space_group_name_H-M   'P 1'
#
loop_
_entity.id
_entity.type
_entity.pdbx_description
1 polymer ?
#
loop_
_entity_poly.entity_id
_entity_poly.type
_entity_poly.pdbx_seq_one_letter_code
_entity_poly.pdbx_strand_id
1 'polypeptide(L)'
;MNDSHIVSLSQVEENITTETVPIFSFESHKKAYTWISEILDRFGYHNKGRKRLSKKEKMSVRKYIKLYTMYSRSQITRLIREKKKTRTLKYGKGKKKNQFKKIYTKEDAELLAEADNAYRRMSGDAMRKIFDDEFNIYKKCDYERLSKISHGHFYRLRNSDTYKEKSITVGRTISVMRAIGIRKKPQPGGKPGYIRADTVHQGDFEGIKGVYHINLVDEVTQWEILFCVSSITEESVAYVVSQALKLFPFVIVGFHSDNGGENINGSVSAVLQKQFVEQTKSRSGRCNDNALIESKNGSVVRKHMGHWHIPKYEARKINAFYRDYFNEFLDFHRACAYPTTIVSDDGKKKKVYDEVMTPCQKLLSIPNVEMYLNEGVIIESLKAKMADKSHIEFAKIMFAAKQKLFAAIKK
;
A
#
# COMPACT_ATOMS: atom_id res chain seq x y z
N MET A 1 -13.58 44.00 14.30
CA MET A 1 -13.58 44.75 13.04
C MET A 1 -14.53 45.91 13.19
N ASN A 2 -14.08 47.12 12.97
CA ASN A 2 -14.95 48.29 13.05
C ASN A 2 -15.13 48.88 11.64
N ASP A 3 -16.18 48.46 10.94
CA ASP A 3 -16.62 48.97 9.65
C ASP A 3 -17.91 49.80 9.74
N SER A 4 -18.19 50.30 10.95
CA SER A 4 -19.40 51.10 11.25
C SER A 4 -19.51 52.37 10.44
N HIS A 5 -18.40 52.89 9.88
CA HIS A 5 -18.34 54.06 9.03
C HIS A 5 -18.86 53.77 7.59
N ILE A 6 -18.99 52.52 7.18
CA ILE A 6 -19.51 52.13 5.86
C ILE A 6 -21.01 51.91 5.96
N VAL A 7 -21.75 52.95 5.64
CA VAL A 7 -23.22 52.99 5.76
C VAL A 7 -23.93 53.10 4.39
N SER A 8 -23.21 53.38 3.30
CA SER A 8 -23.79 53.52 1.97
C SER A 8 -23.21 52.53 0.96
N LEU A 9 -23.98 52.20 -0.08
CA LEU A 9 -23.51 51.30 -1.18
C LEU A 9 -22.41 51.95 -2.02
N SER A 10 -22.36 53.27 -2.15
CA SER A 10 -21.27 53.99 -2.78
C SER A 10 -19.94 53.79 -2.05
N GLN A 11 -19.94 53.84 -0.72
CA GLN A 11 -18.76 53.53 0.08
C GLN A 11 -18.35 52.06 -0.01
N VAL A 12 -19.27 51.15 -0.20
CA VAL A 12 -18.95 49.73 -0.49
C VAL A 12 -18.26 49.57 -1.84
N GLU A 13 -18.73 50.27 -2.88
CA GLU A 13 -18.12 50.25 -4.21
C GLU A 13 -16.74 50.90 -4.21
N GLU A 14 -16.53 51.99 -3.51
CA GLU A 14 -15.26 52.65 -3.32
C GLU A 14 -14.23 51.71 -2.60
N ASN A 15 -14.66 51.07 -1.53
CA ASN A 15 -13.82 50.08 -0.83
C ASN A 15 -13.44 48.83 -1.66
N ILE A 16 -14.26 48.47 -2.63
CA ILE A 16 -13.95 47.36 -3.54
C ILE A 16 -12.93 47.78 -4.62
N THR A 17 -12.91 49.07 -5.00
CA THR A 17 -12.05 49.63 -6.04
C THR A 17 -10.69 50.08 -5.55
N THR A 18 -10.55 50.53 -4.30
CA THR A 18 -9.27 50.78 -3.65
C THR A 18 -8.62 49.45 -3.28
N GLU A 19 -7.68 48.96 -4.08
CA GLU A 19 -7.01 47.64 -3.99
C GLU A 19 -6.18 47.42 -2.71
N THR A 20 -6.32 48.19 -1.66
CA THR A 20 -5.78 47.91 -0.35
C THR A 20 -6.66 46.89 0.36
N VAL A 21 -6.38 45.59 0.12
CA VAL A 21 -7.01 44.49 0.87
C VAL A 21 -6.59 44.65 2.33
N PRO A 22 -7.51 45.05 3.26
CA PRO A 22 -7.17 44.97 4.67
C PRO A 22 -6.97 43.50 5.01
N ILE A 23 -5.80 43.13 5.52
CA ILE A 23 -5.53 41.81 6.07
C ILE A 23 -6.35 41.67 7.38
N PHE A 24 -7.64 41.40 7.26
CA PHE A 24 -8.49 41.11 8.39
C PHE A 24 -8.82 39.60 8.40
N SER A 25 -8.20 38.89 9.32
CA SER A 25 -8.67 37.55 9.67
C SER A 25 -9.70 37.69 10.80
N PHE A 26 -10.88 37.13 10.60
CA PHE A 26 -11.84 37.00 11.73
C PHE A 26 -11.26 35.99 12.72
N GLU A 27 -11.23 36.34 14.00
CA GLU A 27 -10.76 35.45 15.07
C GLU A 27 -11.50 34.11 15.13
N SER A 28 -12.71 34.05 14.60
CA SER A 28 -13.47 32.81 14.49
C SER A 28 -14.52 32.89 13.39
N HIS A 29 -14.89 31.72 12.83
CA HIS A 29 -16.03 31.62 11.91
C HIS A 29 -17.34 32.12 12.51
N LYS A 30 -17.52 32.03 13.84
CA LYS A 30 -18.69 32.56 14.54
C LYS A 30 -18.77 34.08 14.39
N LYS A 31 -17.67 34.80 14.62
CA LYS A 31 -17.60 36.27 14.44
C LYS A 31 -17.85 36.66 12.97
N ALA A 32 -17.29 35.89 12.00
CA ALA A 32 -17.56 36.11 10.58
C ALA A 32 -19.06 35.97 10.23
N TYR A 33 -19.74 34.97 10.77
CA TYR A 33 -21.17 34.75 10.52
C TYR A 33 -22.04 35.86 11.12
N THR A 34 -21.72 36.35 12.35
CA THR A 34 -22.39 37.50 12.96
C THR A 34 -22.21 38.72 12.08
N TRP A 35 -20.99 39.04 11.69
CA TRP A 35 -20.70 40.17 10.81
C TRP A 35 -21.42 40.10 9.45
N ILE A 36 -21.41 38.95 8.79
CA ILE A 36 -22.19 38.74 7.52
C ILE A 36 -23.67 39.00 7.76
N SER A 37 -24.20 38.57 8.90
CA SER A 37 -25.62 38.81 9.24
C SER A 37 -25.92 40.31 9.37
N GLU A 38 -25.05 41.04 10.05
CA GLU A 38 -25.14 42.51 10.25
C GLU A 38 -25.01 43.26 8.92
N ILE A 39 -24.07 42.89 8.04
CA ILE A 39 -23.92 43.48 6.71
C ILE A 39 -25.19 43.29 5.85
N LEU A 40 -25.75 42.08 5.85
CA LEU A 40 -26.96 41.81 5.10
C LEU A 40 -28.18 42.59 5.61
N ASP A 41 -28.24 42.85 6.91
CA ASP A 41 -29.29 43.68 7.55
C ASP A 41 -29.04 45.18 7.29
N ARG A 42 -27.80 45.64 7.49
CA ARG A 42 -27.39 47.06 7.28
C ARG A 42 -27.72 47.55 5.89
N PHE A 43 -27.41 46.79 4.87
CA PHE A 43 -27.70 47.12 3.46
C PHE A 43 -29.08 46.66 2.96
N GLY A 44 -29.91 46.14 3.84
CA GLY A 44 -31.25 45.72 3.46
C GLY A 44 -31.31 44.71 2.34
N TYR A 45 -30.35 43.75 2.28
CA TYR A 45 -30.17 42.80 1.20
C TYR A 45 -31.45 42.00 0.88
N HIS A 46 -32.29 41.76 1.86
CA HIS A 46 -33.54 40.98 1.75
C HIS A 46 -34.81 41.85 1.67
N ASN A 47 -34.67 43.19 1.65
CA ASN A 47 -35.82 44.10 1.55
C ASN A 47 -36.64 43.86 0.27
N LYS A 48 -37.93 44.15 0.38
CA LYS A 48 -38.92 44.01 -0.74
C LYS A 48 -39.50 45.40 -1.06
N GLY A 49 -40.21 45.49 -2.21
CA GLY A 49 -40.85 46.73 -2.62
C GLY A 49 -39.86 47.82 -3.04
N ARG A 50 -40.23 49.10 -2.75
CA ARG A 50 -39.45 50.28 -3.14
C ARG A 50 -38.04 50.33 -2.52
N LYS A 51 -37.79 49.64 -1.39
CA LYS A 51 -36.47 49.50 -0.74
C LYS A 51 -35.68 48.28 -1.20
N ARG A 52 -36.05 47.62 -2.27
CA ARG A 52 -35.36 46.45 -2.78
C ARG A 52 -34.10 46.85 -3.53
N LEU A 53 -32.95 46.24 -3.15
CA LEU A 53 -31.70 46.40 -3.87
C LEU A 53 -31.79 45.85 -5.34
N SER A 54 -31.20 46.61 -6.24
CA SER A 54 -31.02 46.20 -7.64
C SER A 54 -30.06 44.97 -7.72
N LYS A 55 -29.98 44.35 -8.88
CA LYS A 55 -29.09 43.23 -9.13
C LYS A 55 -27.59 43.64 -8.99
N LYS A 56 -27.25 44.87 -9.41
CA LYS A 56 -25.90 45.44 -9.31
C LYS A 56 -25.51 45.64 -7.87
N GLU A 57 -26.36 46.31 -7.08
CA GLU A 57 -26.12 46.58 -5.65
C GLU A 57 -25.99 45.29 -4.84
N LYS A 58 -26.80 44.26 -5.13
CA LYS A 58 -26.62 42.93 -4.50
C LYS A 58 -25.31 42.27 -4.85
N MET A 59 -24.79 42.51 -6.03
CA MET A 59 -23.48 42.00 -6.46
C MET A 59 -22.36 42.73 -5.71
N SER A 60 -22.45 44.04 -5.51
CA SER A 60 -21.49 44.82 -4.73
C SER A 60 -21.41 44.36 -3.29
N VAL A 61 -22.57 44.15 -2.62
CA VAL A 61 -22.59 43.59 -1.25
C VAL A 61 -21.95 42.19 -1.19
N ARG A 62 -22.18 41.33 -2.17
CA ARG A 62 -21.56 39.99 -2.23
C ARG A 62 -20.06 40.06 -2.42
N LYS A 63 -19.56 40.98 -3.28
CA LYS A 63 -18.11 41.22 -3.47
C LYS A 63 -17.48 41.71 -2.18
N TYR A 64 -18.12 42.62 -1.49
CA TYR A 64 -17.70 43.14 -0.18
C TYR A 64 -17.56 42.02 0.86
N ILE A 65 -18.60 41.19 1.01
CA ILE A 65 -18.54 40.04 1.93
C ILE A 65 -17.40 39.07 1.52
N LYS A 66 -17.20 38.82 0.24
CA LYS A 66 -16.13 37.95 -0.27
C LYS A 66 -14.74 38.52 0.09
N LEU A 67 -14.55 39.82 -0.11
CA LEU A 67 -13.28 40.51 0.14
C LEU A 67 -12.84 40.34 1.59
N TYR A 68 -13.74 40.56 2.54
CA TYR A 68 -13.41 40.52 3.97
C TYR A 68 -13.43 39.12 4.60
N THR A 69 -14.21 38.17 4.08
CA THR A 69 -14.29 36.84 4.69
C THR A 69 -13.46 35.79 3.97
N MET A 70 -13.00 36.08 2.76
CA MET A 70 -12.35 35.13 1.85
C MET A 70 -13.20 33.88 1.56
N TYR A 71 -14.50 33.93 1.83
CA TYR A 71 -15.40 32.79 1.60
C TYR A 71 -15.69 32.61 0.11
N SER A 72 -15.88 31.35 -0.31
CA SER A 72 -16.23 31.02 -1.68
C SER A 72 -17.62 31.61 -2.05
N ARG A 73 -17.83 31.85 -3.35
CA ARG A 73 -19.11 32.32 -3.88
C ARG A 73 -20.28 31.40 -3.49
N SER A 74 -20.05 30.09 -3.48
CA SER A 74 -21.03 29.09 -3.07
C SER A 74 -21.38 29.21 -1.58
N GLN A 75 -20.40 29.39 -0.74
CA GLN A 75 -20.58 29.56 0.72
C GLN A 75 -21.35 30.84 1.04
N ILE A 76 -21.00 31.97 0.42
CA ILE A 76 -21.73 33.24 0.60
C ILE A 76 -23.19 33.08 0.12
N THR A 77 -23.41 32.44 -1.01
CA THR A 77 -24.76 32.19 -1.53
C THR A 77 -25.59 31.34 -0.56
N ARG A 78 -24.98 30.33 0.04
CA ARG A 78 -25.64 29.48 1.06
C ARG A 78 -26.02 30.31 2.29
N LEU A 79 -25.11 31.13 2.81
CA LEU A 79 -25.38 31.97 3.99
C LEU A 79 -26.49 33.00 3.73
N ILE A 80 -26.50 33.65 2.56
CA ILE A 80 -27.58 34.56 2.15
C ILE A 80 -28.92 33.84 2.09
N ARG A 81 -28.99 32.62 1.53
CA ARG A 81 -30.21 31.83 1.52
C ARG A 81 -30.67 31.43 2.93
N GLU A 82 -29.74 31.05 3.78
CA GLU A 82 -29.99 30.69 5.17
C GLU A 82 -30.56 31.90 5.95
N LYS A 83 -29.91 33.06 5.85
CA LYS A 83 -30.42 34.32 6.46
C LYS A 83 -31.81 34.70 5.98
N LYS A 84 -32.09 34.52 4.68
CA LYS A 84 -33.42 34.76 4.13
C LYS A 84 -34.50 33.83 4.72
N LYS A 85 -34.14 32.57 4.98
CA LYS A 85 -35.04 31.54 5.51
C LYS A 85 -35.25 31.66 7.01
N THR A 86 -34.18 31.88 7.78
CA THR A 86 -34.18 31.75 9.24
C THR A 86 -34.11 33.10 9.95
N ARG A 87 -33.89 34.20 9.22
CA ARG A 87 -33.62 35.59 9.70
C ARG A 87 -32.37 35.71 10.54
N THR A 88 -31.70 34.62 10.89
CA THR A 88 -30.47 34.60 11.68
C THR A 88 -29.44 33.68 11.00
N LEU A 89 -28.14 34.02 11.16
CA LEU A 89 -27.05 33.10 10.79
C LEU A 89 -26.49 32.52 12.07
N LYS A 90 -26.65 31.20 12.25
CA LYS A 90 -26.08 30.49 13.39
C LYS A 90 -24.86 29.70 12.94
N TYR A 91 -23.70 30.00 13.55
CA TYR A 91 -22.54 29.13 13.42
C TYR A 91 -22.69 27.99 14.40
N GLY A 92 -22.83 26.80 13.91
CA GLY A 92 -22.85 25.59 14.72
C GLY A 92 -23.01 24.38 13.82
N LYS A 93 -22.33 23.30 14.15
CA LYS A 93 -22.64 22.00 13.57
C LYS A 93 -24.05 21.66 14.03
N GLY A 94 -25.05 21.74 13.14
CA GLY A 94 -26.37 21.19 13.44
C GLY A 94 -26.21 19.81 14.08
N LYS A 95 -27.03 19.50 15.11
CA LYS A 95 -27.02 18.14 15.69
C LYS A 95 -27.02 17.15 14.53
N LYS A 96 -25.97 16.33 14.42
CA LYS A 96 -25.88 15.28 13.41
C LYS A 96 -27.06 14.34 13.65
N LYS A 97 -28.16 14.55 12.94
CA LYS A 97 -29.27 13.60 12.86
C LYS A 97 -28.71 12.41 12.05
N ASN A 98 -28.80 11.22 12.62
CA ASN A 98 -28.44 9.94 12.00
C ASN A 98 -26.92 9.73 11.80
N GLN A 99 -26.18 9.58 12.88
CA GLN A 99 -24.90 8.88 12.83
C GLN A 99 -25.19 7.37 12.81
N PHE A 100 -24.70 6.69 11.77
CA PHE A 100 -24.66 5.22 11.78
C PHE A 100 -23.86 4.76 12.99
N LYS A 101 -24.32 3.65 13.63
CA LYS A 101 -23.60 3.04 14.75
C LYS A 101 -22.17 2.70 14.31
N LYS A 102 -21.19 3.11 15.10
CA LYS A 102 -19.80 2.71 14.85
C LYS A 102 -19.69 1.20 15.05
N ILE A 103 -19.31 0.48 14.01
CA ILE A 103 -19.09 -0.97 14.04
C ILE A 103 -17.70 -1.27 14.61
N TYR A 104 -16.69 -0.52 14.16
CA TYR A 104 -15.28 -0.73 14.52
C TYR A 104 -14.89 0.19 15.67
N THR A 105 -14.19 -0.37 16.64
CA THR A 105 -13.79 0.28 17.90
C THR A 105 -12.36 0.85 17.79
N LYS A 106 -11.85 1.43 18.89
CA LYS A 106 -10.45 1.86 18.97
C LYS A 106 -9.50 0.66 18.98
N GLU A 107 -9.88 -0.39 19.69
CA GLU A 107 -9.14 -1.64 19.80
C GLU A 107 -8.97 -2.29 18.41
N ASP A 108 -9.98 -2.27 17.54
CA ASP A 108 -9.86 -2.75 16.16
C ASP A 108 -8.83 -1.94 15.36
N ALA A 109 -8.75 -0.61 15.58
CA ALA A 109 -7.76 0.23 14.92
C ALA A 109 -6.34 -0.03 15.43
N GLU A 110 -6.18 -0.33 16.71
CA GLU A 110 -4.89 -0.70 17.32
C GLU A 110 -4.43 -2.07 16.81
N LEU A 111 -5.30 -3.08 16.82
CA LEU A 111 -5.01 -4.41 16.25
C LEU A 111 -4.60 -4.33 14.77
N LEU A 112 -5.31 -3.50 13.98
CA LEU A 112 -4.94 -3.25 12.59
C LEU A 112 -3.56 -2.60 12.49
N ALA A 113 -3.23 -1.62 13.37
CA ALA A 113 -1.94 -0.95 13.33
C ALA A 113 -0.80 -1.91 13.73
N GLU A 114 -0.99 -2.76 14.73
CA GLU A 114 -0.02 -3.78 15.13
C GLU A 114 0.25 -4.79 13.99
N ALA A 115 -0.81 -5.32 13.39
CA ALA A 115 -0.68 -6.22 12.26
C ALA A 115 0.03 -5.54 11.08
N ASP A 116 -0.39 -4.32 10.70
CA ASP A 116 0.24 -3.56 9.63
C ASP A 116 1.71 -3.26 9.91
N ASN A 117 2.10 -3.01 11.15
CA ASN A 117 3.49 -2.81 11.52
C ASN A 117 4.32 -4.07 11.28
N ALA A 118 3.81 -5.25 11.68
CA ALA A 118 4.47 -6.53 11.46
C ALA A 118 4.61 -6.86 9.97
N TYR A 119 3.55 -6.62 9.18
CA TYR A 119 3.51 -6.87 7.74
C TYR A 119 4.03 -5.73 6.87
N ARG A 120 4.50 -4.62 7.47
CA ARG A 120 4.96 -3.43 6.74
C ARG A 120 3.88 -2.87 5.82
N ARG A 121 2.64 -2.85 6.28
CA ARG A 121 1.49 -2.25 5.61
C ARG A 121 1.18 -2.85 4.24
N MET A 122 0.78 -4.10 4.20
CA MET A 122 0.33 -4.79 2.99
C MET A 122 -0.92 -4.13 2.38
N SER A 123 -1.34 -4.62 1.20
CA SER A 123 -2.61 -4.22 0.59
C SER A 123 -3.80 -4.56 1.50
N GLY A 124 -4.89 -3.79 1.37
CA GLY A 124 -6.08 -4.03 2.20
C GLY A 124 -6.67 -5.42 2.00
N ASP A 125 -6.67 -5.93 0.76
CA ASP A 125 -7.24 -7.25 0.46
C ASP A 125 -6.39 -8.38 1.03
N ALA A 126 -5.06 -8.25 0.98
CA ALA A 126 -4.16 -9.22 1.61
C ALA A 126 -4.32 -9.24 3.14
N MET A 127 -4.41 -8.06 3.79
CA MET A 127 -4.62 -7.99 5.25
C MET A 127 -5.98 -8.53 5.67
N ARG A 128 -7.03 -8.29 4.87
CA ARG A 128 -8.37 -8.84 5.14
C ARG A 128 -8.36 -10.37 5.10
N LYS A 129 -7.62 -10.97 4.15
CA LYS A 129 -7.44 -12.42 4.12
C LYS A 129 -6.74 -12.94 5.38
N ILE A 130 -5.71 -12.22 5.85
CA ILE A 130 -5.02 -12.58 7.11
C ILE A 130 -5.99 -12.51 8.29
N PHE A 131 -6.80 -11.46 8.42
CA PHE A 131 -7.78 -11.34 9.51
C PHE A 131 -8.88 -12.40 9.43
N ASP A 132 -9.28 -12.79 8.22
CA ASP A 132 -10.20 -13.90 8.01
C ASP A 132 -9.62 -15.22 8.54
N ASP A 133 -8.34 -15.49 8.23
CA ASP A 133 -7.64 -16.67 8.72
C ASP A 133 -7.43 -16.64 10.25
N GLU A 134 -7.05 -15.49 10.83
CA GLU A 134 -6.91 -15.34 12.28
C GLU A 134 -8.21 -15.70 13.03
N PHE A 135 -9.35 -15.30 12.48
CA PHE A 135 -10.64 -15.62 13.08
C PHE A 135 -11.13 -17.04 12.74
N ASN A 136 -11.13 -17.41 11.45
CA ASN A 136 -11.78 -18.64 11.00
C ASN A 136 -10.91 -19.88 11.17
N ILE A 137 -9.59 -19.77 11.01
CA ILE A 137 -8.64 -20.89 11.11
C ILE A 137 -8.06 -20.94 12.53
N TYR A 138 -7.46 -19.81 12.97
CA TYR A 138 -6.75 -19.78 14.27
C TYR A 138 -7.64 -19.45 15.48
N LYS A 139 -8.95 -19.24 15.27
CA LYS A 139 -9.99 -19.05 16.29
C LYS A 139 -9.74 -17.88 17.26
N LYS A 140 -9.03 -16.84 16.80
CA LYS A 140 -8.76 -15.64 17.60
C LYS A 140 -9.94 -14.67 17.54
N CYS A 141 -10.74 -14.63 18.61
CA CYS A 141 -11.99 -13.86 18.70
C CYS A 141 -11.79 -12.33 18.51
N ASP A 142 -10.63 -11.80 18.88
CA ASP A 142 -10.32 -10.37 18.74
C ASP A 142 -10.40 -9.88 17.28
N TYR A 143 -10.19 -10.76 16.31
CA TYR A 143 -10.26 -10.46 14.89
C TYR A 143 -11.65 -10.65 14.26
N GLU A 144 -12.70 -11.01 15.02
CA GLU A 144 -14.04 -11.25 14.47
C GLU A 144 -14.57 -10.08 13.65
N ARG A 145 -14.44 -8.84 14.14
CA ARG A 145 -14.90 -7.64 13.41
C ARG A 145 -14.02 -7.33 12.21
N LEU A 146 -12.70 -7.49 12.36
CA LEU A 146 -11.73 -7.22 11.29
C LEU A 146 -11.79 -8.27 10.17
N SER A 147 -12.16 -9.53 10.46
CA SER A 147 -12.35 -10.56 9.44
C SER A 147 -13.48 -10.22 8.46
N LYS A 148 -14.49 -9.49 8.93
CA LYS A 148 -15.68 -9.07 8.15
C LYS A 148 -15.55 -7.65 7.57
N ILE A 149 -14.39 -7.00 7.70
CA ILE A 149 -14.23 -5.60 7.29
C ILE A 149 -14.30 -5.43 5.77
N SER A 150 -15.10 -4.47 5.30
CA SER A 150 -15.14 -4.13 3.86
C SER A 150 -13.88 -3.36 3.44
N HIS A 151 -13.50 -3.47 2.15
CA HIS A 151 -12.36 -2.75 1.57
C HIS A 151 -12.38 -1.25 1.90
N GLY A 152 -13.51 -0.57 1.65
CA GLY A 152 -13.61 0.87 1.93
C GLY A 152 -13.52 1.22 3.41
N HIS A 153 -13.99 0.33 4.33
CA HIS A 153 -13.91 0.56 5.77
C HIS A 153 -12.50 0.32 6.31
N PHE A 154 -11.81 -0.67 5.76
CA PHE A 154 -10.41 -0.95 6.06
C PHE A 154 -9.52 0.29 5.87
N TYR A 155 -9.62 0.96 4.71
CA TYR A 155 -8.84 2.18 4.46
C TYR A 155 -9.31 3.38 5.28
N ARG A 156 -10.60 3.45 5.66
CA ARG A 156 -11.09 4.47 6.61
C ARG A 156 -10.50 4.24 8.00
N LEU A 157 -10.37 3.00 8.44
CA LEU A 157 -9.77 2.66 9.72
C LEU A 157 -8.27 3.00 9.74
N ARG A 158 -7.53 2.74 8.66
CA ARG A 158 -6.13 3.17 8.47
C ARG A 158 -5.95 4.70 8.51
N ASN A 159 -7.00 5.48 8.22
CA ASN A 159 -6.97 6.94 8.28
C ASN A 159 -7.44 7.50 9.63
N SER A 160 -7.85 6.67 10.58
CA SER A 160 -8.23 7.09 11.94
C SER A 160 -7.03 7.57 12.73
N ASP A 161 -7.27 8.48 13.69
CA ASP A 161 -6.21 9.05 14.53
C ASP A 161 -5.58 7.95 15.39
N THR A 162 -6.38 7.06 15.99
CA THR A 162 -5.89 5.91 16.78
C THR A 162 -4.93 5.02 15.99
N TYR A 163 -5.25 4.72 14.72
CA TYR A 163 -4.36 3.95 13.86
C TYR A 163 -3.04 4.71 13.60
N LYS A 164 -3.11 6.01 13.28
CA LYS A 164 -1.93 6.83 12.97
C LYS A 164 -0.98 6.97 14.16
N GLU A 165 -1.50 7.04 15.37
CA GLU A 165 -0.70 7.09 16.60
C GLU A 165 0.10 5.81 16.83
N LYS A 166 -0.43 4.64 16.46
CA LYS A 166 0.19 3.33 16.67
C LYS A 166 0.99 2.83 15.45
N SER A 167 0.72 3.35 14.24
CA SER A 167 1.34 2.84 13.02
C SER A 167 2.73 3.41 12.79
N ILE A 168 3.67 2.55 12.40
CA ILE A 168 4.98 2.95 11.90
C ILE A 168 4.80 3.51 10.50
N THR A 169 5.14 4.80 10.29
CA THR A 169 5.05 5.44 8.98
C THR A 169 6.08 4.85 8.03
N VAL A 170 5.62 4.17 6.98
CA VAL A 170 6.49 3.68 5.91
C VAL A 170 6.42 4.67 4.74
N GLY A 171 7.54 5.32 4.40
CA GLY A 171 7.64 6.19 3.24
C GLY A 171 7.29 5.43 1.94
N ARG A 172 6.56 6.06 1.02
CA ARG A 172 6.32 5.49 -0.31
C ARG A 172 7.62 5.52 -1.10
N THR A 173 8.07 4.36 -1.59
CA THR A 173 9.16 4.28 -2.56
C THR A 173 8.64 4.66 -3.94
N ILE A 174 9.37 5.54 -4.64
CA ILE A 174 9.10 5.86 -6.05
C ILE A 174 9.76 4.77 -6.90
N SER A 175 8.97 4.07 -7.73
CA SER A 175 9.50 3.05 -8.64
C SER A 175 10.24 3.71 -9.82
N VAL A 176 11.48 3.31 -10.04
CA VAL A 176 12.26 3.70 -11.23
C VAL A 176 12.17 2.56 -12.24
N MET A 177 11.56 2.82 -13.41
CA MET A 177 11.50 1.86 -14.50
C MET A 177 12.85 1.75 -15.20
N ARG A 178 13.37 0.51 -15.37
CA ARG A 178 14.53 0.21 -16.22
C ARG A 178 14.14 -0.86 -17.24
N ALA A 179 14.53 -0.65 -18.51
CA ALA A 179 14.26 -1.53 -19.63
C ALA A 179 15.47 -2.38 -19.96
N ILE A 180 15.36 -3.72 -20.04
CA ILE A 180 16.36 -4.60 -20.67
C ILE A 180 15.77 -5.99 -21.05
N GLY A 181 16.10 -6.55 -22.15
CA GLY A 181 16.62 -7.79 -22.53
C GLY A 181 15.79 -8.93 -23.14
N ILE A 182 16.13 -10.01 -23.81
CA ILE A 182 15.51 -11.03 -24.74
C ILE A 182 14.98 -12.32 -24.06
N ARG A 183 14.13 -13.29 -24.60
CA ARG A 183 12.76 -13.36 -24.50
C ARG A 183 11.93 -14.53 -24.96
N LYS A 184 11.56 -15.42 -24.06
CA LYS A 184 10.38 -16.30 -24.13
C LYS A 184 9.50 -15.99 -22.90
N LYS A 185 8.19 -15.78 -23.09
CA LYS A 185 7.27 -15.68 -21.95
C LYS A 185 7.18 -17.03 -21.27
N PRO A 186 7.33 -17.13 -19.94
CA PRO A 186 7.07 -18.38 -19.23
C PRO A 186 5.61 -18.80 -19.39
N GLN A 187 5.40 -20.09 -19.51
CA GLN A 187 4.06 -20.69 -19.65
C GLN A 187 3.95 -21.86 -18.67
N PRO A 188 3.79 -21.60 -17.36
CA PRO A 188 3.71 -22.65 -16.35
C PRO A 188 2.45 -23.53 -16.49
N GLY A 189 1.42 -23.08 -17.23
CA GLY A 189 0.20 -23.85 -17.43
C GLY A 189 -0.56 -24.18 -16.13
N GLY A 190 -0.43 -23.33 -15.10
CA GLY A 190 -1.03 -23.56 -13.78
C GLY A 190 -0.26 -24.55 -12.90
N LYS A 191 0.93 -25.02 -13.32
CA LYS A 191 1.77 -25.96 -12.57
C LYS A 191 2.86 -25.22 -11.80
N PRO A 192 3.20 -25.60 -10.55
CA PRO A 192 4.31 -25.04 -9.82
C PRO A 192 5.65 -25.50 -10.43
N GLY A 193 6.73 -24.82 -10.06
CA GLY A 193 8.09 -25.18 -10.49
C GLY A 193 8.68 -24.28 -11.58
N TYR A 194 8.03 -23.18 -11.95
CA TYR A 194 8.57 -22.16 -12.86
C TYR A 194 9.08 -20.96 -12.06
N ILE A 195 10.37 -20.93 -11.79
CA ILE A 195 11.01 -19.93 -10.93
C ILE A 195 11.37 -18.68 -11.72
N ARG A 196 10.99 -17.51 -11.18
CA ARG A 196 11.47 -16.18 -11.55
C ARG A 196 12.63 -15.80 -10.68
N ALA A 197 13.73 -15.38 -11.26
CA ALA A 197 14.91 -14.95 -10.53
C ALA A 197 15.27 -13.49 -10.86
N ASP A 198 15.61 -12.74 -9.85
CA ASP A 198 16.15 -11.39 -10.00
C ASP A 198 17.06 -11.03 -8.82
N THR A 199 17.90 -10.02 -9.02
CA THR A 199 18.89 -9.59 -8.04
C THR A 199 18.64 -8.13 -7.64
N VAL A 200 18.57 -7.87 -6.34
CA VAL A 200 18.34 -6.54 -5.78
C VAL A 200 19.60 -6.04 -5.07
N HIS A 201 20.22 -5.01 -5.62
CA HIS A 201 21.38 -4.34 -5.01
C HIS A 201 20.98 -3.46 -3.83
N GLN A 202 21.66 -3.57 -2.69
CA GLN A 202 21.35 -2.90 -1.42
C GLN A 202 22.10 -1.58 -1.22
N GLY A 203 22.18 -0.75 -2.26
CA GLY A 203 22.72 0.60 -2.21
C GLY A 203 24.24 0.68 -2.28
N ASP A 204 24.72 1.90 -2.51
CA ASP A 204 26.15 2.26 -2.54
C ASP A 204 26.42 3.33 -1.46
N PHE A 205 27.56 3.25 -0.82
CA PHE A 205 28.05 4.24 0.11
C PHE A 205 29.49 4.59 -0.25
N GLU A 206 29.77 5.84 -0.62
CA GLU A 206 31.09 6.33 -1.05
C GLU A 206 31.77 5.44 -2.11
N GLY A 207 30.99 4.95 -3.08
CA GLY A 207 31.48 4.05 -4.14
C GLY A 207 31.64 2.59 -3.73
N ILE A 208 31.42 2.25 -2.46
CA ILE A 208 31.43 0.88 -1.95
C ILE A 208 30.04 0.28 -2.10
N LYS A 209 29.97 -0.79 -2.90
CA LYS A 209 28.70 -1.51 -3.12
C LYS A 209 28.30 -2.29 -1.88
N GLY A 210 27.01 -2.24 -1.53
CA GLY A 210 26.42 -3.05 -0.48
C GLY A 210 26.21 -4.51 -0.90
N VAL A 211 25.49 -5.27 -0.06
CA VAL A 211 25.07 -6.65 -0.35
C VAL A 211 24.09 -6.70 -1.51
N TYR A 212 23.86 -7.91 -2.02
CA TYR A 212 22.89 -8.20 -3.05
C TYR A 212 21.91 -9.25 -2.54
N HIS A 213 20.61 -9.05 -2.78
CA HIS A 213 19.57 -10.02 -2.47
C HIS A 213 19.17 -10.74 -3.75
N ILE A 214 19.32 -12.06 -3.79
CA ILE A 214 18.83 -12.91 -4.86
C ILE A 214 17.42 -13.34 -4.47
N ASN A 215 16.46 -12.98 -5.30
CA ASN A 215 15.04 -13.27 -5.09
C ASN A 215 14.58 -14.31 -6.12
N LEU A 216 14.00 -15.40 -5.64
CA LEU A 216 13.51 -16.52 -6.43
C LEU A 216 12.03 -16.74 -6.10
N VAL A 217 11.16 -16.63 -7.10
CA VAL A 217 9.70 -16.70 -6.92
C VAL A 217 9.08 -17.65 -7.92
N ASP A 218 8.29 -18.62 -7.47
CA ASP A 218 7.48 -19.44 -8.35
C ASP A 218 6.32 -18.64 -8.99
N GLU A 219 6.15 -18.79 -10.30
CA GLU A 219 5.17 -18.03 -11.10
C GLU A 219 3.71 -18.32 -10.69
N VAL A 220 3.41 -19.52 -10.23
CA VAL A 220 2.05 -20.00 -9.95
C VAL A 220 1.68 -19.81 -8.49
N THR A 221 2.50 -20.32 -7.60
CA THR A 221 2.23 -20.30 -6.16
C THR A 221 2.71 -19.03 -5.49
N GLN A 222 3.56 -18.24 -6.15
CA GLN A 222 4.31 -17.13 -5.55
C GLN A 222 5.15 -17.54 -4.34
N TRP A 223 5.50 -18.84 -4.21
CA TRP A 223 6.48 -19.30 -3.24
C TRP A 223 7.79 -18.57 -3.46
N GLU A 224 8.38 -18.00 -2.41
CA GLU A 224 9.44 -16.99 -2.54
C GLU A 224 10.62 -17.29 -1.62
N ILE A 225 11.78 -17.57 -2.20
CA ILE A 225 13.03 -17.86 -1.48
C ILE A 225 14.02 -16.73 -1.69
N LEU A 226 14.52 -16.16 -0.60
CA LEU A 226 15.51 -15.10 -0.60
C LEU A 226 16.85 -15.59 -0.07
N PHE A 227 17.91 -15.13 -0.75
CA PHE A 227 19.30 -15.24 -0.31
C PHE A 227 20.00 -13.90 -0.40
N CYS A 228 21.07 -13.74 0.38
CA CYS A 228 21.93 -12.57 0.36
C CYS A 228 23.39 -12.97 0.04
N VAL A 229 24.00 -12.24 -0.90
CA VAL A 229 25.42 -12.44 -1.26
C VAL A 229 26.21 -11.15 -1.11
N SER A 230 27.49 -11.27 -0.80
CA SER A 230 28.42 -10.14 -0.68
C SER A 230 28.84 -9.59 -2.05
N SER A 231 28.76 -10.40 -3.11
CA SER A 231 29.12 -10.01 -4.49
C SER A 231 28.34 -10.86 -5.47
N ILE A 232 28.08 -10.28 -6.65
CA ILE A 232 27.49 -11.00 -7.78
C ILE A 232 28.61 -11.54 -8.66
N THR A 233 29.12 -12.73 -8.33
CA THR A 233 29.98 -13.52 -9.20
C THR A 233 29.20 -14.71 -9.74
N GLU A 234 29.62 -15.28 -10.87
CA GLU A 234 29.00 -16.46 -11.44
C GLU A 234 28.93 -17.62 -10.44
N GLU A 235 30.01 -17.84 -9.68
CA GLU A 235 30.07 -18.91 -8.69
C GLU A 235 29.11 -18.64 -7.51
N SER A 236 29.06 -17.39 -7.00
CA SER A 236 28.21 -17.05 -5.86
C SER A 236 26.74 -17.19 -6.20
N VAL A 237 26.33 -16.77 -7.41
CA VAL A 237 24.94 -16.92 -7.89
C VAL A 237 24.62 -18.39 -8.16
N ALA A 238 25.51 -19.13 -8.82
CA ALA A 238 25.32 -20.57 -9.09
C ALA A 238 25.21 -21.37 -7.77
N TYR A 239 26.03 -21.06 -6.78
CA TYR A 239 25.93 -21.66 -5.44
C TYR A 239 24.56 -21.38 -4.81
N VAL A 240 24.13 -20.12 -4.78
CA VAL A 240 22.85 -19.72 -4.20
C VAL A 240 21.69 -20.42 -4.92
N VAL A 241 21.68 -20.41 -6.27
CA VAL A 241 20.66 -21.10 -7.04
C VAL A 241 20.62 -22.59 -6.69
N SER A 242 21.77 -23.26 -6.60
CA SER A 242 21.84 -24.67 -6.22
C SER A 242 21.28 -24.99 -4.83
N GLN A 243 21.46 -24.09 -3.86
CA GLN A 243 20.90 -24.24 -2.51
C GLN A 243 19.40 -23.88 -2.48
N ALA A 244 19.02 -22.80 -3.15
CA ALA A 244 17.65 -22.30 -3.16
C ALA A 244 16.67 -23.29 -3.81
N LEU A 245 17.07 -23.94 -4.90
CA LEU A 245 16.23 -24.93 -5.58
C LEU A 245 15.83 -26.10 -4.68
N LYS A 246 16.66 -26.43 -3.66
CA LYS A 246 16.36 -27.47 -2.67
C LYS A 246 15.34 -27.05 -1.61
N LEU A 247 15.09 -25.73 -1.47
CA LEU A 247 14.16 -25.19 -0.46
C LEU A 247 12.72 -25.09 -0.94
N PHE A 248 12.50 -25.21 -2.25
CA PHE A 248 11.13 -25.29 -2.78
C PHE A 248 10.54 -26.67 -2.46
N PRO A 249 9.27 -26.75 -2.05
CA PRO A 249 8.64 -28.03 -1.70
C PRO A 249 8.25 -28.87 -2.94
N PHE A 250 8.45 -28.35 -4.13
CA PHE A 250 8.05 -28.97 -5.41
C PHE A 250 9.21 -29.01 -6.40
N VAL A 251 9.08 -29.87 -7.39
CA VAL A 251 10.07 -30.06 -8.46
C VAL A 251 10.15 -28.80 -9.32
N ILE A 252 11.38 -28.30 -9.52
CA ILE A 252 11.64 -27.16 -10.38
C ILE A 252 11.82 -27.63 -11.82
N VAL A 253 11.02 -27.06 -12.73
CA VAL A 253 11.02 -27.42 -14.17
C VAL A 253 11.49 -26.26 -15.05
N GLY A 254 11.40 -25.03 -14.58
CA GLY A 254 11.81 -23.85 -15.35
C GLY A 254 12.45 -22.76 -14.48
N PHE A 255 13.44 -22.09 -15.04
CA PHE A 255 14.13 -20.95 -14.42
C PHE A 255 14.15 -19.79 -15.42
N HIS A 256 13.56 -18.67 -15.03
CA HIS A 256 13.44 -17.48 -15.83
C HIS A 256 14.06 -16.28 -15.14
N SER A 257 14.99 -15.63 -15.81
CA SER A 257 15.62 -14.40 -15.31
C SER A 257 15.57 -13.29 -16.35
N ASP A 258 15.93 -12.08 -15.92
CA ASP A 258 16.30 -11.04 -16.86
C ASP A 258 17.62 -11.36 -17.58
N ASN A 259 18.12 -10.42 -18.41
CA ASN A 259 19.39 -10.62 -19.14
C ASN A 259 20.63 -10.24 -18.32
N GLY A 260 20.53 -10.11 -17.01
CA GLY A 260 21.72 -9.88 -16.18
C GLY A 260 22.76 -10.98 -16.37
N GLY A 261 24.00 -10.61 -16.67
CA GLY A 261 25.09 -11.58 -16.86
C GLY A 261 25.31 -12.48 -15.65
N GLU A 262 24.89 -12.00 -14.47
CA GLU A 262 24.93 -12.76 -13.22
C GLU A 262 23.96 -13.95 -13.19
N ASN A 263 22.79 -13.82 -13.82
CA ASN A 263 21.78 -14.88 -13.87
C ASN A 263 21.87 -15.75 -15.13
N ILE A 264 22.55 -15.25 -16.16
CA ILE A 264 22.71 -15.92 -17.47
C ILE A 264 24.19 -16.07 -17.75
N ASN A 265 24.79 -17.09 -17.15
CA ASN A 265 26.19 -17.44 -17.31
C ASN A 265 26.37 -18.96 -17.34
N GLY A 266 27.57 -19.40 -17.66
CA GLY A 266 27.89 -20.85 -17.78
C GLY A 266 27.74 -21.63 -16.49
N SER A 267 28.07 -21.03 -15.36
CA SER A 267 27.99 -21.65 -14.03
C SER A 267 26.55 -21.90 -13.57
N VAL A 268 25.68 -20.92 -13.74
CA VAL A 268 24.23 -21.06 -13.45
C VAL A 268 23.61 -22.07 -14.41
N SER A 269 23.90 -21.96 -15.72
CA SER A 269 23.39 -22.90 -16.72
C SER A 269 23.81 -24.35 -16.42
N ALA A 270 25.04 -24.57 -15.97
CA ALA A 270 25.51 -25.91 -15.58
C ALA A 270 24.74 -26.48 -14.36
N VAL A 271 24.41 -25.62 -13.37
CA VAL A 271 23.57 -26.05 -12.24
C VAL A 271 22.18 -26.44 -12.70
N LEU A 272 21.54 -25.60 -13.53
CA LEU A 272 20.18 -25.86 -14.05
C LEU A 272 20.13 -27.10 -14.92
N GLN A 273 21.09 -27.29 -15.82
CA GLN A 273 21.19 -28.47 -16.68
C GLN A 273 21.35 -29.78 -15.89
N LYS A 274 22.15 -29.79 -14.83
CA LYS A 274 22.28 -30.95 -13.93
C LYS A 274 20.96 -31.37 -13.28
N GLN A 275 20.03 -30.46 -13.16
CA GLN A 275 18.71 -30.71 -12.56
C GLN A 275 17.58 -30.76 -13.58
N PHE A 276 17.92 -30.81 -14.88
CA PHE A 276 16.96 -30.83 -16.00
C PHE A 276 15.98 -29.63 -15.98
N VAL A 277 16.43 -28.48 -15.52
CA VAL A 277 15.63 -27.26 -15.44
C VAL A 277 15.76 -26.45 -16.73
N GLU A 278 14.64 -26.10 -17.38
CA GLU A 278 14.61 -25.24 -18.57
C GLU A 278 14.99 -23.82 -18.21
N GLN A 279 16.07 -23.28 -18.77
CA GLN A 279 16.50 -21.91 -18.60
C GLN A 279 15.92 -21.00 -19.68
N THR A 280 15.17 -19.98 -19.29
CA THR A 280 14.56 -19.00 -20.19
C THR A 280 14.94 -17.58 -19.81
N LYS A 281 14.78 -16.67 -20.80
CA LYS A 281 15.04 -15.22 -20.62
C LYS A 281 13.82 -14.41 -20.96
N SER A 282 13.71 -13.23 -20.36
CA SER A 282 12.70 -12.22 -20.71
C SER A 282 12.86 -11.69 -22.14
N ARG A 283 11.79 -11.35 -22.88
CA ARG A 283 11.81 -10.84 -24.27
C ARG A 283 12.12 -9.35 -24.36
N SER A 284 12.64 -8.77 -25.47
CA SER A 284 12.96 -7.35 -25.68
C SER A 284 11.73 -6.46 -25.76
N GLY A 285 11.66 -5.37 -24.93
CA GLY A 285 10.58 -4.40 -24.98
C GLY A 285 9.23 -4.89 -24.41
N ARG A 286 9.22 -5.99 -23.63
CA ARG A 286 8.02 -6.54 -23.00
C ARG A 286 8.13 -6.48 -21.47
N CYS A 287 7.91 -5.33 -20.86
CA CYS A 287 7.99 -5.10 -19.41
C CYS A 287 7.17 -6.11 -18.57
N ASN A 288 6.12 -6.68 -19.15
CA ASN A 288 5.26 -7.64 -18.45
C ASN A 288 5.88 -9.02 -18.22
N ASP A 289 7.01 -9.34 -18.87
CA ASP A 289 7.64 -10.67 -18.70
C ASP A 289 8.28 -10.81 -17.30
N ASN A 290 8.66 -9.71 -16.64
CA ASN A 290 9.26 -9.69 -15.29
C ASN A 290 8.37 -9.05 -14.21
N ALA A 291 7.14 -8.66 -14.53
CA ALA A 291 6.28 -7.89 -13.63
C ALA A 291 6.07 -8.55 -12.25
N LEU A 292 6.03 -9.89 -12.17
CA LEU A 292 5.88 -10.59 -10.89
C LEU A 292 7.10 -10.34 -10.00
N ILE A 293 8.31 -10.64 -10.48
CA ILE A 293 9.53 -10.55 -9.68
C ILE A 293 9.86 -9.09 -9.33
N GLU A 294 9.63 -8.13 -10.25
CA GLU A 294 9.78 -6.70 -9.99
C GLU A 294 8.82 -6.23 -8.88
N SER A 295 7.58 -6.69 -8.92
CA SER A 295 6.58 -6.43 -7.87
C SER A 295 7.04 -6.99 -6.50
N LYS A 296 7.59 -8.21 -6.49
CA LYS A 296 8.13 -8.83 -5.28
C LYS A 296 9.38 -8.10 -4.77
N ASN A 297 10.30 -7.71 -5.63
CA ASN A 297 11.45 -6.90 -5.25
C ASN A 297 11.04 -5.59 -4.55
N GLY A 298 10.00 -4.92 -5.03
CA GLY A 298 9.45 -3.73 -4.40
C GLY A 298 8.70 -4.02 -3.10
N SER A 299 7.77 -4.99 -3.13
CA SER A 299 6.84 -5.26 -2.02
C SER A 299 7.42 -6.14 -0.91
N VAL A 300 8.51 -6.86 -1.18
CA VAL A 300 9.18 -7.75 -0.24
C VAL A 300 10.57 -7.21 0.08
N VAL A 301 11.52 -7.30 -0.86
CA VAL A 301 12.92 -6.96 -0.57
C VAL A 301 13.07 -5.51 -0.13
N ARG A 302 12.68 -4.56 -0.98
CA ARG A 302 12.84 -3.13 -0.67
C ARG A 302 12.00 -2.69 0.54
N LYS A 303 10.81 -3.24 0.68
CA LYS A 303 9.93 -2.90 1.80
C LYS A 303 10.45 -3.38 3.15
N HIS A 304 11.11 -4.53 3.20
CA HIS A 304 11.63 -5.11 4.44
C HIS A 304 13.09 -4.73 4.73
N MET A 305 13.95 -4.67 3.71
CA MET A 305 15.38 -4.35 3.87
C MET A 305 15.69 -2.86 3.70
N GLY A 306 14.81 -2.09 3.04
CA GLY A 306 15.01 -0.65 2.78
C GLY A 306 15.88 -0.37 1.56
N HIS A 307 16.33 0.88 1.45
CA HIS A 307 17.18 1.37 0.35
C HIS A 307 18.56 1.84 0.81
N TRP A 308 18.84 1.74 2.10
CA TRP A 308 20.12 2.14 2.69
C TRP A 308 21.22 1.12 2.37
N HIS A 309 22.47 1.57 2.40
CA HIS A 309 23.63 0.71 2.20
C HIS A 309 23.77 -0.29 3.35
N ILE A 310 23.91 -1.58 3.02
CA ILE A 310 24.28 -2.63 3.97
C ILE A 310 25.64 -3.21 3.55
N PRO A 311 26.66 -3.17 4.44
CA PRO A 311 27.99 -3.64 4.11
C PRO A 311 28.03 -5.12 3.71
N LYS A 312 28.94 -5.47 2.81
CA LYS A 312 29.06 -6.83 2.23
C LYS A 312 29.25 -7.94 3.27
N TYR A 313 29.96 -7.65 4.36
CA TYR A 313 30.23 -8.63 5.42
C TYR A 313 28.98 -9.01 6.23
N GLU A 314 27.89 -8.28 6.10
CA GLU A 314 26.63 -8.57 6.77
C GLU A 314 25.76 -9.64 6.06
N ALA A 315 26.16 -10.08 4.88
CA ALA A 315 25.40 -11.07 4.10
C ALA A 315 25.10 -12.35 4.91
N ARG A 316 26.04 -12.80 5.78
CA ARG A 316 25.86 -14.00 6.62
C ARG A 316 24.74 -13.81 7.66
N LYS A 317 24.65 -12.64 8.30
CA LYS A 317 23.59 -12.35 9.28
C LYS A 317 22.23 -12.25 8.61
N ILE A 318 22.19 -11.66 7.41
CA ILE A 318 20.96 -11.55 6.60
C ILE A 318 20.47 -12.94 6.19
N ASN A 319 21.37 -13.83 5.73
CA ASN A 319 21.03 -15.20 5.37
C ASN A 319 20.49 -16.01 6.55
N ALA A 320 21.03 -15.82 7.75
CA ALA A 320 20.48 -16.43 8.96
C ALA A 320 19.02 -15.97 9.21
N PHE A 321 18.78 -14.67 9.11
CA PHE A 321 17.43 -14.12 9.21
C PHE A 321 16.48 -14.63 8.12
N TYR A 322 16.95 -14.74 6.88
CA TYR A 322 16.13 -15.27 5.77
C TYR A 322 15.77 -16.73 6.02
N ARG A 323 16.74 -17.56 6.37
CA ARG A 323 16.55 -18.99 6.63
C ARG A 323 15.62 -19.27 7.81
N ASP A 324 15.82 -18.53 8.92
CA ASP A 324 15.19 -18.88 10.21
C ASP A 324 13.82 -18.21 10.39
N TYR A 325 13.52 -17.15 9.63
CA TYR A 325 12.28 -16.37 9.82
C TYR A 325 11.64 -15.88 8.52
N PHE A 326 12.41 -15.30 7.59
CA PHE A 326 11.79 -14.48 6.56
C PHE A 326 11.18 -15.29 5.41
N ASN A 327 11.87 -16.34 4.93
CA ASN A 327 11.34 -17.21 3.90
C ASN A 327 10.08 -17.93 4.39
N GLU A 328 10.07 -18.42 5.63
CA GLU A 328 8.87 -19.04 6.21
C GLU A 328 7.71 -18.03 6.31
N PHE A 329 7.98 -16.80 6.75
CA PHE A 329 6.98 -15.74 6.78
C PHE A 329 6.37 -15.50 5.39
N LEU A 330 7.18 -15.45 4.33
CA LEU A 330 6.72 -15.20 2.97
C LEU A 330 5.81 -16.32 2.47
N ASP A 331 6.16 -17.56 2.74
CA ASP A 331 5.52 -18.73 2.14
C ASP A 331 4.30 -19.22 2.91
N PHE A 332 4.31 -19.12 4.23
CA PHE A 332 3.25 -19.65 5.08
C PHE A 332 2.34 -18.59 5.70
N HIS A 333 2.83 -17.35 5.87
CA HIS A 333 2.12 -16.34 6.67
C HIS A 333 1.83 -15.02 5.93
N ARG A 334 2.36 -14.82 4.73
CA ARG A 334 2.14 -13.61 3.94
C ARG A 334 1.19 -13.87 2.77
N ALA A 335 -0.02 -13.31 2.83
CA ALA A 335 -1.00 -13.45 1.75
C ALA A 335 -0.56 -12.66 0.48
N CYS A 336 -0.78 -13.29 -0.67
CA CYS A 336 -0.52 -12.77 -2.01
C CYS A 336 -1.82 -12.77 -2.82
N ALA A 337 -1.93 -11.84 -3.78
CA ALA A 337 -3.05 -11.78 -4.71
C ALA A 337 -2.71 -12.60 -5.98
N TYR A 338 -3.65 -13.40 -6.43
CA TYR A 338 -3.52 -14.26 -7.61
C TYR A 338 -4.47 -13.80 -8.71
N PRO A 339 -3.99 -13.74 -9.98
CA PRO A 339 -4.82 -13.29 -11.08
C PRO A 339 -5.67 -14.41 -11.65
N THR A 340 -6.98 -14.19 -11.76
CA THR A 340 -7.89 -14.95 -12.60
C THR A 340 -8.03 -14.28 -13.98
N THR A 341 -8.04 -15.05 -15.05
CA THR A 341 -8.23 -14.50 -16.40
C THR A 341 -9.70 -14.59 -16.78
N ILE A 342 -10.39 -13.46 -16.84
CA ILE A 342 -11.75 -13.37 -17.36
C ILE A 342 -11.68 -13.05 -18.85
N VAL A 343 -12.44 -13.79 -19.64
CA VAL A 343 -12.64 -13.51 -21.08
C VAL A 343 -13.98 -12.80 -21.20
N SER A 344 -13.99 -11.56 -21.69
CA SER A 344 -15.21 -10.82 -21.96
C SER A 344 -15.88 -11.32 -23.25
N ASP A 345 -17.16 -11.00 -23.45
CA ASP A 345 -17.97 -11.44 -24.60
C ASP A 345 -17.37 -11.04 -25.95
N ASP A 346 -16.57 -9.97 -25.99
CA ASP A 346 -15.80 -9.53 -27.15
C ASP A 346 -14.43 -10.23 -27.30
N GLY A 347 -14.18 -11.30 -26.55
CA GLY A 347 -12.97 -12.13 -26.61
C GLY A 347 -11.72 -11.53 -25.98
N LYS A 348 -11.82 -10.35 -25.35
CA LYS A 348 -10.68 -9.72 -24.66
C LYS A 348 -10.40 -10.40 -23.32
N LYS A 349 -9.14 -10.74 -23.10
CA LYS A 349 -8.66 -11.32 -21.83
C LYS A 349 -8.29 -10.22 -20.85
N LYS A 350 -8.94 -10.21 -19.67
CA LYS A 350 -8.63 -9.32 -18.55
C LYS A 350 -8.18 -10.13 -17.35
N LYS A 351 -7.07 -9.71 -16.70
CA LYS A 351 -6.66 -10.27 -15.41
C LYS A 351 -7.41 -9.56 -14.29
N VAL A 352 -8.06 -10.30 -13.42
CA VAL A 352 -8.69 -9.83 -12.18
C VAL A 352 -7.98 -10.52 -11.03
N TYR A 353 -7.69 -9.79 -9.95
CA TYR A 353 -7.01 -10.31 -8.77
C TYR A 353 -8.05 -10.50 -7.66
N ASP A 354 -8.81 -11.56 -7.75
CA ASP A 354 -9.95 -11.90 -6.88
C ASP A 354 -9.62 -12.96 -5.84
N GLU A 355 -8.57 -13.75 -6.07
CA GLU A 355 -8.07 -14.71 -5.09
C GLU A 355 -6.94 -14.11 -4.25
N VAL A 356 -7.03 -14.23 -2.93
CA VAL A 356 -5.99 -13.80 -1.98
C VAL A 356 -5.73 -14.90 -0.96
N MET A 357 -4.51 -15.44 -0.94
CA MET A 357 -4.11 -16.54 -0.04
C MET A 357 -2.59 -16.55 0.15
N THR A 358 -2.07 -17.34 1.10
CA THR A 358 -0.61 -17.52 1.23
C THR A 358 -0.08 -18.43 0.11
N PRO A 359 1.22 -18.37 -0.22
CA PRO A 359 1.83 -19.29 -1.19
C PRO A 359 1.59 -20.76 -0.87
N CYS A 360 1.66 -21.15 0.41
CA CYS A 360 1.35 -22.51 0.84
C CYS A 360 -0.12 -22.89 0.59
N GLN A 361 -1.07 -22.01 0.90
CA GLN A 361 -2.49 -22.22 0.60
C GLN A 361 -2.71 -22.34 -0.91
N LYS A 362 -2.03 -21.53 -1.72
CA LYS A 362 -2.10 -21.61 -3.18
C LYS A 362 -1.53 -22.92 -3.71
N LEU A 363 -0.40 -23.37 -3.19
CA LEU A 363 0.18 -24.66 -3.55
C LEU A 363 -0.81 -25.80 -3.26
N LEU A 364 -1.37 -25.82 -2.04
CA LEU A 364 -2.32 -26.85 -1.61
C LEU A 364 -3.67 -26.79 -2.37
N SER A 365 -4.00 -25.69 -3.02
CA SER A 365 -5.21 -25.56 -3.85
C SER A 365 -5.05 -26.13 -5.27
N ILE A 366 -3.83 -26.49 -5.67
CA ILE A 366 -3.56 -27.04 -7.01
C ILE A 366 -4.07 -28.50 -7.06
N PRO A 367 -4.87 -28.85 -8.08
CA PRO A 367 -5.33 -30.25 -8.24
C PRO A 367 -4.15 -31.23 -8.36
N ASN A 368 -4.23 -32.35 -7.65
CA ASN A 368 -3.21 -33.41 -7.62
C ASN A 368 -1.80 -32.86 -7.29
N VAL A 369 -1.73 -31.97 -6.31
CA VAL A 369 -0.48 -31.27 -5.93
C VAL A 369 0.65 -32.26 -5.57
N GLU A 370 0.34 -33.42 -5.08
CA GLU A 370 1.30 -34.49 -4.73
C GLU A 370 2.21 -34.85 -5.90
N MET A 371 1.71 -34.77 -7.13
CA MET A 371 2.49 -35.08 -8.35
C MET A 371 3.63 -34.08 -8.62
N TYR A 372 3.58 -32.93 -7.96
CA TYR A 372 4.56 -31.85 -8.15
C TYR A 372 5.52 -31.74 -6.97
N LEU A 373 5.21 -32.36 -5.82
CA LEU A 373 6.05 -32.25 -4.63
C LEU A 373 7.36 -33.01 -4.79
N ASN A 374 8.41 -32.51 -4.16
CA ASN A 374 9.69 -33.21 -4.06
C ASN A 374 9.55 -34.49 -3.21
N GLU A 375 10.41 -35.45 -3.49
CA GLU A 375 10.49 -36.68 -2.69
C GLU A 375 10.68 -36.35 -1.21
N GLY A 376 9.87 -36.98 -0.36
CA GLY A 376 9.86 -36.77 1.09
C GLY A 376 9.03 -35.56 1.58
N VAL A 377 8.50 -34.71 0.68
CA VAL A 377 7.56 -33.66 1.05
C VAL A 377 6.13 -34.18 0.97
N ILE A 378 5.42 -34.13 2.10
CA ILE A 378 4.02 -34.58 2.17
C ILE A 378 3.11 -33.39 2.53
N ILE A 379 1.86 -33.43 2.09
CA ILE A 379 0.86 -32.39 2.31
C ILE A 379 0.66 -32.14 3.83
N GLU A 380 0.62 -33.19 4.61
CA GLU A 380 0.42 -33.13 6.06
C GLU A 380 1.54 -32.30 6.75
N SER A 381 2.79 -32.43 6.29
CA SER A 381 3.89 -31.63 6.83
C SER A 381 3.75 -30.15 6.52
N LEU A 382 3.27 -29.78 5.32
CA LEU A 382 3.01 -28.40 4.95
C LEU A 382 1.84 -27.81 5.75
N LYS A 383 0.76 -28.60 5.93
CA LYS A 383 -0.39 -28.20 6.77
C LYS A 383 0.00 -28.04 8.23
N ALA A 384 0.78 -28.97 8.77
CA ALA A 384 1.26 -28.89 10.15
C ALA A 384 2.11 -27.64 10.38
N LYS A 385 3.02 -27.33 9.43
CA LYS A 385 3.84 -26.14 9.52
C LYS A 385 3.02 -24.83 9.42
N MET A 386 2.00 -24.81 8.58
CA MET A 386 1.09 -23.68 8.47
C MET A 386 0.25 -23.47 9.74
N ALA A 387 -0.08 -24.54 10.46
CA ALA A 387 -0.89 -24.51 11.67
C ALA A 387 -0.11 -24.28 12.98
N ASP A 388 1.24 -24.38 12.96
CA ASP A 388 2.09 -24.24 14.15
C ASP A 388 1.91 -22.88 14.84
N LYS A 389 1.83 -21.80 14.06
CA LYS A 389 1.61 -20.44 14.54
C LYS A 389 0.59 -19.70 13.68
N SER A 390 -0.15 -18.79 14.28
CA SER A 390 -1.01 -17.92 13.48
C SER A 390 -0.20 -16.94 12.64
N HIS A 391 -0.81 -16.43 11.57
CA HIS A 391 -0.14 -15.50 10.65
C HIS A 391 0.40 -14.25 11.35
N ILE A 392 -0.39 -13.65 12.23
CA ILE A 392 0.02 -12.44 12.97
C ILE A 392 1.06 -12.73 14.02
N GLU A 393 0.93 -13.87 14.71
CA GLU A 393 1.93 -14.30 15.70
C GLU A 393 3.31 -14.48 15.06
N PHE A 394 3.38 -15.23 13.95
CA PHE A 394 4.65 -15.42 13.25
C PHE A 394 5.17 -14.11 12.65
N ALA A 395 4.30 -13.25 12.13
CA ALA A 395 4.68 -11.93 11.62
C ALA A 395 5.33 -11.05 12.72
N LYS A 396 4.82 -11.11 13.96
CA LYS A 396 5.43 -10.42 15.11
C LYS A 396 6.81 -11.00 15.46
N ILE A 397 6.96 -12.33 15.45
CA ILE A 397 8.25 -13.00 15.67
C ILE A 397 9.27 -12.59 14.59
N MET A 398 8.90 -12.69 13.33
CA MET A 398 9.76 -12.27 12.21
C MET A 398 10.13 -10.78 12.32
N PHE A 399 9.18 -9.93 12.67
CA PHE A 399 9.43 -8.49 12.83
C PHE A 399 10.42 -8.20 13.96
N ALA A 400 10.28 -8.87 15.11
CA ALA A 400 11.23 -8.76 16.23
C ALA A 400 12.63 -9.26 15.84
N ALA A 401 12.74 -10.38 15.11
CA ALA A 401 14.00 -10.90 14.57
C ALA A 401 14.66 -9.90 13.61
N LYS A 402 13.86 -9.26 12.74
CA LYS A 402 14.35 -8.20 11.83
C LYS A 402 14.86 -6.97 12.60
N GLN A 403 14.19 -6.55 13.66
CA GLN A 403 14.67 -5.44 14.50
C GLN A 403 16.02 -5.76 15.14
N LYS A 404 16.20 -6.99 15.65
CA LYS A 404 17.48 -7.48 16.18
C LYS A 404 18.57 -7.48 15.11
N LEU A 405 18.27 -7.97 13.90
CA LEU A 405 19.19 -7.92 12.76
C LEU A 405 19.65 -6.49 12.47
N PHE A 406 18.72 -5.55 12.34
CA PHE A 406 19.08 -4.16 12.02
C PHE A 406 19.82 -3.45 13.14
N ALA A 407 19.53 -3.76 14.40
CA ALA A 407 20.31 -3.27 15.53
C ALA A 407 21.75 -3.83 15.51
N ALA A 408 21.95 -5.06 15.05
CA ALA A 408 23.26 -5.69 14.92
C ALA A 408 24.08 -5.22 13.70
N ILE A 409 23.40 -4.75 12.63
CA ILE A 409 24.05 -4.18 11.43
C ILE A 409 24.46 -2.71 11.65
N LYS A 410 23.70 -1.95 12.44
CA LYS A 410 23.97 -0.52 12.71
C LYS A 410 25.06 -0.27 13.75
N LYS A 411 25.53 -1.32 14.44
CA LYS A 411 26.68 -1.28 15.34
C LYS A 411 28.00 -1.50 14.59
#